data_e146d590cf82454adbba26dba77e7fbb
#
_entry.id   e146d590cf82454adbba26dba77e7fbb
#
_cell.length_a   1.000
_cell.length_b   1.000
_cell.length_c   1.000
_cell.angle_alpha   90.00
_cell.angle_beta   90.00
_cell.angle_gamma   90.00
#
_symmetry.space_group_name_H-M   'P 1'
#
loop_
_entity.id
_entity.type
_entity.pdbx_description
1 polymer ?
#
loop_
_entity_poly.entity_id
_entity_poly.type
_entity_poly.pdbx_seq_one_letter_code
_entity_poly.pdbx_strand_id
1 'polypeptide(L)'
;VCESIKYAGPDRDQLIENYKESLKNLSLEGIHTICYNFMPVLDWARTDLDHKNPNGTTNLYFSHAEFAYFDICILKRKDAEKSWSEDILKEVERLKETMTPEDDHKLVENIIVKTQGFVSGNIKEDDEHPVELFRQLLDLYKGISKEQLRENMKYFLEAIMPVCDEYDMYM
;
A
#
# COMPACT_ATOMS: atom_id res chain seq x y z
N VAL A 1 -8.65 -4.93 2.51
CA VAL A 1 -9.87 -4.30 1.91
C VAL A 1 -9.55 -3.94 0.47
N CYS A 2 -10.44 -4.28 -0.49
CA CYS A 2 -10.27 -4.00 -1.92
C CYS A 2 -10.12 -2.50 -2.21
N GLU A 3 -9.30 -2.17 -3.22
CA GLU A 3 -9.04 -0.78 -3.60
C GLU A 3 -10.32 -0.01 -3.94
N SER A 4 -11.23 -0.63 -4.71
CA SER A 4 -12.49 0.00 -5.10
C SER A 4 -13.38 0.42 -3.92
N ILE A 5 -13.30 -0.28 -2.79
CA ILE A 5 -13.95 0.14 -1.54
C ILE A 5 -13.29 1.41 -0.99
N LYS A 6 -11.95 1.47 -1.05
CA LYS A 6 -11.16 2.56 -0.47
C LYS A 6 -11.34 3.88 -1.25
N TYR A 7 -11.31 3.83 -2.60
CA TYR A 7 -11.49 5.04 -3.41
C TYR A 7 -12.95 5.33 -3.83
N ALA A 8 -13.92 4.53 -3.32
CA ALA A 8 -15.34 4.62 -3.66
C ALA A 8 -15.62 4.37 -5.15
N GLY A 9 -15.05 3.29 -5.69
CA GLY A 9 -15.24 2.87 -7.08
C GLY A 9 -16.65 2.39 -7.39
N PRO A 10 -16.97 2.15 -8.66
CA PRO A 10 -18.34 1.85 -9.11
C PRO A 10 -18.89 0.52 -8.60
N ASP A 11 -18.01 -0.43 -8.25
CA ASP A 11 -18.35 -1.75 -7.71
C ASP A 11 -18.22 -1.85 -6.19
N ARG A 12 -18.00 -0.71 -5.51
CA ARG A 12 -17.79 -0.63 -4.06
C ARG A 12 -18.84 -1.41 -3.28
N ASP A 13 -20.11 -1.18 -3.55
CA ASP A 13 -21.20 -1.73 -2.76
C ASP A 13 -21.31 -3.26 -2.96
N GLN A 14 -21.09 -3.75 -4.19
CA GLN A 14 -21.02 -5.18 -4.44
C GLN A 14 -19.84 -5.84 -3.71
N LEU A 15 -18.67 -5.18 -3.67
CA LEU A 15 -17.51 -5.70 -2.94
C LEU A 15 -17.73 -5.69 -1.42
N ILE A 16 -18.48 -4.73 -0.90
CA ILE A 16 -18.91 -4.71 0.51
C ILE A 16 -19.85 -5.89 0.80
N GLU A 17 -20.81 -6.19 -0.06
CA GLU A 17 -21.68 -7.36 0.11
C GLU A 17 -20.86 -8.66 0.07
N ASN A 18 -19.91 -8.80 -0.83
CA ASN A 18 -18.99 -9.94 -0.87
C ASN A 18 -18.16 -10.06 0.43
N TYR A 19 -17.76 -8.91 1.00
CA TYR A 19 -17.03 -8.88 2.27
C TYR A 19 -17.90 -9.35 3.44
N LYS A 20 -19.17 -8.92 3.50
CA LYS A 20 -20.16 -9.38 4.49
C LYS A 20 -20.37 -10.89 4.42
N GLU A 21 -20.49 -11.44 3.22
CA GLU A 21 -20.64 -12.89 3.04
C GLU A 21 -19.37 -13.64 3.50
N SER A 22 -18.19 -13.07 3.26
CA SER A 22 -16.93 -13.62 3.76
C SER A 22 -16.86 -13.64 5.28
N LEU A 23 -17.28 -12.56 5.96
CA LEU A 23 -17.36 -12.50 7.42
C LEU A 23 -18.27 -13.61 7.98
N LYS A 24 -19.45 -13.76 7.40
CA LYS A 24 -20.42 -14.78 7.75
C LYS A 24 -19.84 -16.18 7.63
N ASN A 25 -19.23 -16.49 6.48
CA ASN A 25 -18.64 -17.79 6.24
C ASN A 25 -17.49 -18.11 7.22
N LEU A 26 -16.67 -17.11 7.55
CA LEU A 26 -15.59 -17.27 8.54
C LEU A 26 -16.13 -17.53 9.93
N SER A 27 -17.19 -16.83 10.36
CA SER A 27 -17.85 -17.08 11.66
C SER A 27 -18.40 -18.47 11.75
N LEU A 28 -19.04 -18.99 10.69
CA LEU A 28 -19.56 -20.37 10.65
C LEU A 28 -18.46 -21.43 10.79
N GLU A 29 -17.23 -21.11 10.42
CA GLU A 29 -16.05 -21.96 10.60
C GLU A 29 -15.31 -21.69 11.94
N GLY A 30 -15.90 -20.88 12.83
CA GLY A 30 -15.34 -20.57 14.15
C GLY A 30 -14.23 -19.53 14.16
N ILE A 31 -14.06 -18.77 13.09
CA ILE A 31 -13.09 -17.65 13.01
C ILE A 31 -13.84 -16.36 13.31
N HIS A 32 -13.62 -15.80 14.51
CA HIS A 32 -14.36 -14.64 14.99
C HIS A 32 -13.53 -13.35 15.04
N THR A 33 -12.23 -13.39 14.78
CA THR A 33 -11.36 -12.20 14.80
C THR A 33 -10.76 -11.96 13.42
N ILE A 34 -10.98 -10.76 12.86
CA ILE A 34 -10.50 -10.36 11.55
C ILE A 34 -9.61 -9.12 11.69
N CYS A 35 -8.39 -9.22 11.19
CA CYS A 35 -7.53 -8.06 10.99
C CYS A 35 -7.71 -7.52 9.58
N TYR A 36 -7.90 -6.21 9.43
CA TYR A 36 -8.03 -5.58 8.13
C TYR A 36 -7.16 -4.35 7.98
N ASN A 37 -6.75 -4.06 6.76
CA ASN A 37 -6.03 -2.85 6.39
C ASN A 37 -6.88 -1.99 5.44
N PHE A 38 -6.94 -0.68 5.71
CA PHE A 38 -7.57 0.32 4.86
C PHE A 38 -6.54 1.35 4.41
N MET A 39 -5.42 0.86 3.87
CA MET A 39 -4.32 1.68 3.37
C MET A 39 -4.45 1.87 1.86
N PRO A 40 -4.45 3.11 1.34
CA PRO A 40 -4.55 3.35 -0.08
C PRO A 40 -3.25 3.00 -0.78
N VAL A 41 -3.30 2.18 -1.81
CA VAL A 41 -2.21 1.76 -2.71
C VAL A 41 -1.07 1.05 -2.00
N LEU A 42 -0.32 1.75 -1.14
CA LEU A 42 0.79 1.19 -0.38
C LEU A 42 0.35 0.73 1.00
N ASP A 43 0.75 -0.50 1.36
CA ASP A 43 0.69 -1.03 2.71
C ASP A 43 2.06 -0.85 3.40
N TRP A 44 2.67 -1.87 3.95
CA TRP A 44 3.93 -1.80 4.69
C TRP A 44 5.13 -1.64 3.76
N ALA A 45 5.35 -0.45 3.23
CA ALA A 45 6.49 -0.17 2.37
C ALA A 45 7.83 -0.46 3.08
N ARG A 46 8.76 -1.08 2.36
CA ARG A 46 10.15 -1.30 2.78
C ARG A 46 11.07 -0.98 1.61
N THR A 47 12.21 -0.38 1.90
CA THR A 47 13.24 -0.09 0.90
C THR A 47 14.28 -1.21 0.81
N ASP A 48 14.49 -1.96 1.91
CA ASP A 48 15.33 -3.14 1.92
C ASP A 48 14.66 -4.28 2.72
N LEU A 49 14.63 -5.47 2.12
CA LEU A 49 14.02 -6.66 2.71
C LEU A 49 15.03 -7.57 3.42
N ASP A 50 16.31 -7.31 3.24
CA ASP A 50 17.42 -8.11 3.80
C ASP A 50 18.54 -7.20 4.32
N HIS A 51 18.17 -6.12 5.00
CA HIS A 51 19.11 -5.16 5.56
C HIS A 51 20.01 -5.81 6.59
N LYS A 52 21.32 -5.73 6.36
CA LYS A 52 22.34 -6.34 7.24
C LYS A 52 22.72 -5.37 8.35
N ASN A 53 22.53 -5.80 9.58
CA ASN A 53 22.96 -5.08 10.76
C ASN A 53 24.45 -5.34 11.09
N PRO A 54 25.12 -4.44 11.82
CA PRO A 54 26.52 -4.62 12.24
C PRO A 54 26.80 -5.90 13.05
N ASN A 55 25.78 -6.43 13.72
CA ASN A 55 25.87 -7.69 14.49
C ASN A 55 25.66 -8.95 13.64
N GLY A 56 25.50 -8.83 12.33
CA GLY A 56 25.32 -9.94 11.40
C GLY A 56 23.86 -10.43 11.24
N THR A 57 22.90 -9.86 11.96
CA THR A 57 21.48 -10.16 11.75
C THR A 57 20.93 -9.41 10.55
N THR A 58 19.80 -9.87 10.01
CA THR A 58 19.06 -9.19 8.95
C THR A 58 17.67 -8.77 9.43
N ASN A 59 17.12 -7.70 8.85
CA ASN A 59 15.76 -7.23 9.11
C ASN A 59 15.17 -6.49 7.91
N LEU A 60 13.87 -6.32 7.94
CA LEU A 60 13.15 -5.39 7.06
C LEU A 60 13.53 -3.96 7.43
N TYR A 61 13.86 -3.13 6.44
CA TYR A 61 14.32 -1.77 6.65
C TYR A 61 13.56 -0.77 5.78
N PHE A 62 13.36 0.43 6.30
CA PHE A 62 12.76 1.54 5.58
C PHE A 62 13.63 2.79 5.71
N SER A 63 14.12 3.29 4.59
CA SER A 63 14.84 4.54 4.49
C SER A 63 13.95 5.62 3.89
N HIS A 64 13.74 6.72 4.60
CA HIS A 64 13.00 7.86 4.06
C HIS A 64 13.69 8.47 2.83
N ALA A 65 15.02 8.49 2.79
CA ALA A 65 15.77 9.03 1.67
C ALA A 65 15.62 8.15 0.42
N GLU A 66 15.76 6.82 0.56
CA GLU A 66 15.56 5.89 -0.57
C GLU A 66 14.11 5.90 -1.06
N PHE A 67 13.14 5.99 -0.16
CA PHE A 67 11.74 6.08 -0.55
C PHE A 67 11.43 7.42 -1.26
N ALA A 68 12.03 8.54 -0.81
CA ALA A 68 11.92 9.82 -1.50
C ALA A 68 12.63 9.79 -2.87
N TYR A 69 13.78 9.13 -2.96
CA TYR A 69 14.46 8.91 -4.24
C TYR A 69 13.57 8.09 -5.20
N PHE A 70 12.97 7.01 -4.72
CA PHE A 70 12.00 6.24 -5.50
C PHE A 70 10.85 7.13 -6.00
N ASP A 71 10.25 7.94 -5.14
CA ASP A 71 9.12 8.83 -5.46
C ASP A 71 9.49 9.88 -6.52
N ILE A 72 10.68 10.49 -6.37
CA ILE A 72 11.14 11.61 -7.22
C ILE A 72 11.77 11.11 -8.51
N CYS A 73 12.67 10.14 -8.44
CA CYS A 73 13.54 9.77 -9.56
C CYS A 73 12.98 8.60 -10.38
N ILE A 74 12.38 7.59 -9.73
CA ILE A 74 11.87 6.38 -10.39
C ILE A 74 10.40 6.56 -10.74
N LEU A 75 9.55 6.81 -9.76
CA LEU A 75 8.12 7.01 -9.95
C LEU A 75 7.82 8.31 -10.69
N LYS A 76 8.62 9.36 -10.47
CA LYS A 76 8.48 10.70 -11.07
C LYS A 76 7.09 11.28 -10.83
N ARG A 77 6.60 11.14 -9.58
CA ARG A 77 5.32 11.70 -9.18
C ARG A 77 5.35 13.23 -9.30
N LYS A 78 4.31 13.79 -9.89
CA LYS A 78 4.21 15.25 -10.06
C LYS A 78 4.31 15.96 -8.71
N ASP A 79 5.16 16.96 -8.63
CA ASP A 79 5.42 17.78 -7.43
C ASP A 79 5.90 16.97 -6.21
N ALA A 80 6.53 15.82 -6.42
CA ALA A 80 6.99 14.91 -5.36
C ALA A 80 7.89 15.64 -4.33
N GLU A 81 8.80 16.49 -4.80
CA GLU A 81 9.74 17.23 -3.97
C GLU A 81 9.04 18.07 -2.88
N LYS A 82 7.84 18.59 -3.15
CA LYS A 82 7.07 19.38 -2.19
C LYS A 82 6.57 18.56 -0.98
N SER A 83 6.61 17.24 -1.08
CA SER A 83 6.18 16.31 -0.02
C SER A 83 7.28 15.95 0.97
N TRP A 84 8.53 16.34 0.68
CA TRP A 84 9.71 15.95 1.44
C TRP A 84 10.40 17.14 2.10
N SER A 85 11.02 16.90 3.27
CA SER A 85 11.80 17.93 3.95
C SER A 85 13.11 18.24 3.21
N GLU A 86 13.66 19.43 3.42
CA GLU A 86 14.94 19.84 2.82
C GLU A 86 16.09 18.87 3.14
N ASP A 87 16.12 18.28 4.34
CA ASP A 87 17.17 17.35 4.72
C ASP A 87 17.04 16.02 3.96
N ILE A 88 15.81 15.51 3.77
CA ILE A 88 15.60 14.35 2.92
C ILE A 88 15.97 14.65 1.46
N LEU A 89 15.63 15.83 0.94
CA LEU A 89 16.00 16.21 -0.43
C LEU A 89 17.52 16.27 -0.62
N LYS A 90 18.30 16.73 0.37
CA LYS A 90 19.76 16.68 0.32
C LYS A 90 20.30 15.26 0.23
N GLU A 91 19.69 14.31 0.97
CA GLU A 91 20.08 12.91 0.88
C GLU A 91 19.69 12.31 -0.50
N VAL A 92 18.53 12.70 -1.06
CA VAL A 92 18.14 12.30 -2.41
C VAL A 92 19.18 12.75 -3.46
N GLU A 93 19.71 13.98 -3.36
CA GLU A 93 20.76 14.44 -4.27
C GLU A 93 22.04 13.59 -4.17
N ARG A 94 22.41 13.14 -2.96
CA ARG A 94 23.54 12.20 -2.79
C ARG A 94 23.24 10.83 -3.39
N LEU A 95 22.02 10.34 -3.22
CA LEU A 95 21.60 9.06 -3.80
C LEU A 95 21.63 9.10 -5.34
N LYS A 96 21.28 10.22 -5.97
CA LYS A 96 21.38 10.37 -7.43
C LYS A 96 22.80 10.16 -7.97
N GLU A 97 23.82 10.44 -7.16
CA GLU A 97 25.23 10.26 -7.54
C GLU A 97 25.72 8.82 -7.35
N THR A 98 25.06 8.03 -6.50
CA THR A 98 25.53 6.72 -6.07
C THR A 98 24.67 5.54 -6.50
N MET A 99 23.38 5.78 -6.71
CA MET A 99 22.44 4.73 -7.12
C MET A 99 22.73 4.23 -8.53
N THR A 100 22.73 2.91 -8.68
CA THR A 100 22.90 2.23 -9.95
C THR A 100 21.53 1.76 -10.51
N PRO A 101 21.46 1.38 -11.80
CA PRO A 101 20.25 0.77 -12.35
C PRO A 101 19.78 -0.49 -11.60
N GLU A 102 20.74 -1.26 -11.01
CA GLU A 102 20.44 -2.43 -10.18
C GLU A 102 19.78 -2.03 -8.85
N ASP A 103 20.25 -0.92 -8.24
CA ASP A 103 19.64 -0.38 -7.03
C ASP A 103 18.23 0.14 -7.30
N ASP A 104 18.02 0.84 -8.42
CA ASP A 104 16.69 1.28 -8.86
C ASP A 104 15.73 0.11 -9.04
N HIS A 105 16.19 -0.96 -9.69
CA HIS A 105 15.39 -2.18 -9.87
C HIS A 105 15.06 -2.83 -8.52
N LYS A 106 16.03 -2.92 -7.61
CA LYS A 106 15.82 -3.46 -6.26
C LYS A 106 14.80 -2.64 -5.46
N LEU A 107 14.84 -1.30 -5.56
CA LEU A 107 13.85 -0.44 -4.91
C LEU A 107 12.45 -0.67 -5.48
N VAL A 108 12.30 -0.76 -6.80
CA VAL A 108 11.02 -1.07 -7.45
C VAL A 108 10.48 -2.40 -6.95
N GLU A 109 11.30 -3.46 -6.97
CA GLU A 109 10.90 -4.76 -6.47
C GLU A 109 10.48 -4.73 -5.00
N ASN A 110 11.27 -4.10 -4.14
CA ASN A 110 10.99 -4.07 -2.71
C ASN A 110 9.74 -3.26 -2.39
N ILE A 111 9.57 -2.07 -2.99
CA ILE A 111 8.49 -1.15 -2.67
C ILE A 111 7.18 -1.54 -3.34
N ILE A 112 7.21 -1.96 -4.61
CA ILE A 112 6.00 -2.18 -5.40
C ILE A 112 5.63 -3.67 -5.48
N VAL A 113 6.60 -4.53 -5.77
CA VAL A 113 6.32 -5.93 -6.12
C VAL A 113 6.26 -6.81 -4.88
N LYS A 114 7.38 -6.90 -4.13
CA LYS A 114 7.51 -7.87 -3.04
C LYS A 114 6.69 -7.52 -1.81
N THR A 115 6.56 -6.23 -1.47
CA THR A 115 5.80 -5.80 -0.29
C THR A 115 4.31 -5.59 -0.55
N GLN A 116 3.91 -5.30 -1.79
CA GLN A 116 2.52 -5.01 -2.16
C GLN A 116 1.84 -6.14 -2.94
N GLY A 117 2.60 -6.92 -3.68
CA GLY A 117 2.06 -7.97 -4.54
C GLY A 117 1.21 -9.00 -3.79
N PHE A 118 1.56 -9.32 -2.56
CA PHE A 118 0.81 -10.27 -1.74
C PHE A 118 -0.43 -9.65 -1.05
N VAL A 119 -0.45 -8.33 -0.86
CA VAL A 119 -1.55 -7.61 -0.20
C VAL A 119 -2.63 -7.23 -1.19
N SER A 120 -2.26 -6.63 -2.31
CA SER A 120 -3.22 -6.11 -3.31
C SER A 120 -3.47 -7.06 -4.49
N GLY A 121 -2.53 -7.94 -4.80
CA GLY A 121 -2.59 -8.82 -5.98
C GLY A 121 -2.63 -8.09 -7.33
N ASN A 122 -2.44 -6.78 -7.33
CA ASN A 122 -2.60 -5.94 -8.52
C ASN A 122 -1.31 -5.84 -9.35
N ILE A 123 -0.14 -6.00 -8.73
CA ILE A 123 1.15 -5.99 -9.41
C ILE A 123 1.88 -7.25 -9.01
N LYS A 124 2.33 -8.02 -10.01
CA LYS A 124 3.00 -9.30 -9.83
C LYS A 124 4.47 -9.21 -10.22
N GLU A 125 5.24 -10.21 -9.80
CA GLU A 125 6.68 -10.31 -10.07
C GLU A 125 7.01 -10.46 -11.57
N ASP A 126 6.07 -10.95 -12.37
CA ASP A 126 6.18 -11.12 -13.82
C ASP A 126 5.62 -9.95 -14.65
N ASP A 127 5.16 -8.89 -14.01
CA ASP A 127 4.70 -7.69 -14.72
C ASP A 127 5.87 -6.94 -15.38
N GLU A 128 5.75 -6.67 -16.67
CA GLU A 128 6.80 -5.99 -17.44
C GLU A 128 7.00 -4.52 -17.06
N HIS A 129 5.95 -3.86 -16.50
CA HIS A 129 5.93 -2.43 -16.22
C HIS A 129 5.35 -2.08 -14.83
N PRO A 130 5.93 -2.57 -13.73
CA PRO A 130 5.36 -2.39 -12.39
C PRO A 130 5.22 -0.93 -11.97
N VAL A 131 6.15 -0.05 -12.36
CA VAL A 131 6.08 1.39 -12.06
C VAL A 131 4.89 2.06 -12.74
N GLU A 132 4.58 1.68 -13.98
CA GLU A 132 3.44 2.23 -14.72
C GLU A 132 2.11 1.75 -14.13
N LEU A 133 2.01 0.47 -13.81
CA LEU A 133 0.84 -0.08 -13.10
C LEU A 133 0.63 0.62 -11.75
N PHE A 134 1.71 0.89 -11.04
CA PHE A 134 1.65 1.61 -9.77
C PHE A 134 1.17 3.06 -9.94
N ARG A 135 1.59 3.77 -11.01
CA ARG A 135 1.05 5.10 -11.35
C ARG A 135 -0.45 5.06 -11.62
N GLN A 136 -0.92 4.05 -12.36
CA GLN A 136 -2.35 3.88 -12.63
C GLN A 136 -3.15 3.66 -11.34
N LEU A 137 -2.62 2.89 -10.38
CA LEU A 137 -3.24 2.73 -9.07
C LEU A 137 -3.29 4.07 -8.30
N LEU A 138 -2.22 4.87 -8.33
CA LEU A 138 -2.23 6.21 -7.71
C LEU A 138 -3.25 7.14 -8.36
N ASP A 139 -3.45 7.04 -9.68
CA ASP A 139 -4.42 7.85 -10.40
C ASP A 139 -5.87 7.58 -9.98
N LEU A 140 -6.19 6.37 -9.49
CA LEU A 140 -7.51 6.05 -8.92
C LEU A 140 -7.85 6.92 -7.69
N TYR A 141 -6.82 7.38 -6.97
CA TYR A 141 -6.96 8.23 -5.79
C TYR A 141 -6.84 9.72 -6.08
N LYS A 142 -6.71 10.10 -7.34
CA LYS A 142 -6.58 11.50 -7.73
C LYS A 142 -7.82 12.31 -7.34
N GLY A 143 -7.59 13.34 -6.56
CA GLY A 143 -8.67 14.19 -6.04
C GLY A 143 -9.35 13.69 -4.76
N ILE A 144 -8.95 12.52 -4.24
CA ILE A 144 -9.44 12.01 -2.97
C ILE A 144 -8.62 12.61 -1.83
N SER A 145 -9.24 13.41 -0.99
CA SER A 145 -8.59 13.97 0.20
C SER A 145 -8.49 12.95 1.33
N LYS A 146 -7.71 13.29 2.36
CA LYS A 146 -7.63 12.47 3.59
C LYS A 146 -8.99 12.33 4.28
N GLU A 147 -9.78 13.39 4.25
CA GLU A 147 -11.13 13.45 4.81
C GLU A 147 -12.06 12.53 4.02
N GLN A 148 -12.01 12.60 2.69
CA GLN A 148 -12.81 11.73 1.84
C GLN A 148 -12.43 10.25 2.03
N LEU A 149 -11.13 9.94 2.18
CA LEU A 149 -10.69 8.58 2.46
C LEU A 149 -11.22 8.06 3.80
N ARG A 150 -11.29 8.92 4.83
CA ARG A 150 -11.88 8.57 6.14
C ARG A 150 -13.39 8.35 6.03
N GLU A 151 -14.10 9.17 5.25
CA GLU A 151 -15.53 8.95 5.00
C GLU A 151 -15.78 7.65 4.23
N ASN A 152 -14.93 7.29 3.27
CA ASN A 152 -15.02 6.01 2.58
C ASN A 152 -14.78 4.82 3.54
N MET A 153 -13.82 4.94 4.46
CA MET A 153 -13.60 3.94 5.50
C MET A 153 -14.81 3.83 6.45
N LYS A 154 -15.36 4.97 6.88
CA LYS A 154 -16.55 5.02 7.71
C LYS A 154 -17.73 4.32 7.03
N TYR A 155 -17.98 4.64 5.75
CA TYR A 155 -19.03 3.99 4.96
C TYR A 155 -18.88 2.46 4.94
N PHE A 156 -17.65 1.98 4.70
CA PHE A 156 -17.35 0.55 4.73
C PHE A 156 -17.64 -0.05 6.11
N LEU A 157 -17.14 0.55 7.18
CA LEU A 157 -17.33 0.05 8.55
C LEU A 157 -18.81 0.05 8.95
N GLU A 158 -19.55 1.13 8.70
CA GLU A 158 -20.98 1.21 8.98
C GLU A 158 -21.79 0.13 8.24
N ALA A 159 -21.35 -0.26 7.06
CA ALA A 159 -22.01 -1.30 6.29
C ALA A 159 -21.75 -2.72 6.83
N ILE A 160 -20.55 -3.00 7.39
CA ILE A 160 -20.19 -4.35 7.85
C ILE A 160 -20.43 -4.59 9.34
N MET A 161 -20.41 -3.55 10.18
CA MET A 161 -20.57 -3.69 11.63
C MET A 161 -21.86 -4.44 12.05
N PRO A 162 -23.03 -4.20 11.42
CA PRO A 162 -24.23 -4.99 11.74
C PRO A 162 -24.06 -6.51 11.53
N VAL A 163 -23.28 -6.90 10.51
CA VAL A 163 -22.96 -8.32 10.27
C VAL A 163 -21.98 -8.84 11.32
N CYS A 164 -21.02 -8.01 11.73
CA CYS A 164 -20.10 -8.35 12.81
C CYS A 164 -20.86 -8.61 14.12
N ASP A 165 -21.83 -7.75 14.46
CA ASP A 165 -22.66 -7.91 15.66
C ASP A 165 -23.53 -9.18 15.58
N GLU A 166 -24.14 -9.45 14.42
CA GLU A 166 -25.00 -10.63 14.20
C GLU A 166 -24.23 -11.95 14.33
N TYR A 167 -22.98 -11.99 13.88
CA TYR A 167 -22.15 -13.20 13.80
C TYR A 167 -21.03 -13.26 14.84
N ASP A 168 -21.07 -12.41 15.88
CA ASP A 168 -20.08 -12.35 16.96
C ASP A 168 -18.63 -12.20 16.44
N MET A 169 -18.44 -11.27 15.47
CA MET A 169 -17.15 -10.99 14.83
C MET A 169 -16.49 -9.76 15.43
N TYR A 170 -15.18 -9.83 15.60
CA TYR A 170 -14.31 -8.73 16.08
C TYR A 170 -13.38 -8.25 14.96
N MET A 171 -13.30 -6.91 14.79
CA MET A 171 -12.47 -6.26 13.76
C MET A 171 -11.52 -5.23 14.36
#